data_97f2d63885e4ca8f1745c20a02f241b5
#
_entry.id   97f2d63885e4ca8f1745c20a02f241b5
#
_cell.length_a   1.000
_cell.length_b   1.000
_cell.length_c   1.000
_cell.angle_alpha   90.00
_cell.angle_beta   90.00
_cell.angle_gamma   90.00
#
_symmetry.space_group_name_H-M   'P 1'
#
loop_
_entity.id
_entity.type
_entity.pdbx_description
1 polymer ?
#
loop_
_entity_poly.entity_id
_entity_poly.type
_entity_poly.pdbx_seq_one_letter_code
_entity_poly.pdbx_strand_id
1 'polypeptide(L)'
;AHQFSQSRGSNADWLKVLASPGLKFGRTDPLNDPKGQNIIFTLLLAEKYYREPGISSEILGGYQNPAQTHLEGGLLARLESGQVDAAAGYESEVISAHLPYVALPDEINLSNPVMAKQWYDTVSFSVKDSEGKEKVLHPQPLVYYAAVLKNAPHGTTAGKTFIDFMLGKTGQALFKQNGYA
;
A
#
# COMPACT_ATOMS: atom_id res chain seq x y z
N ALA A 1 -10.38 -14.05 8.57
CA ALA A 1 -9.34 -13.54 9.49
C ALA A 1 -8.32 -14.61 9.87
N HIS A 2 -8.73 -15.85 10.16
CA HIS A 2 -7.80 -16.92 10.58
C HIS A 2 -6.82 -17.40 9.48
N GLN A 3 -7.18 -17.31 8.20
CA GLN A 3 -6.32 -17.78 7.10
C GLN A 3 -5.12 -16.86 6.84
N PHE A 4 -5.25 -15.56 7.07
CA PHE A 4 -4.16 -14.59 6.89
C PHE A 4 -3.20 -14.51 8.07
N SER A 5 -3.62 -14.85 9.29
CA SER A 5 -2.80 -14.72 10.50
C SER A 5 -1.60 -15.69 10.54
N GLN A 6 -1.54 -16.68 9.67
CA GLN A 6 -0.47 -17.69 9.62
C GLN A 6 0.50 -17.51 8.45
N SER A 7 0.17 -16.70 7.43
CA SER A 7 1.05 -16.46 6.30
C SER A 7 1.92 -15.22 6.54
N ARG A 8 3.19 -15.42 6.86
CA ARG A 8 4.18 -14.33 6.96
C ARG A 8 4.72 -13.93 5.59
N GLY A 9 3.87 -13.77 4.57
CA GLY A 9 4.23 -13.20 3.27
C GLY A 9 5.33 -13.89 2.44
N SER A 10 5.98 -14.92 3.01
CA SER A 10 7.12 -15.60 2.36
C SER A 10 6.72 -16.57 1.25
N ASN A 11 5.45 -16.91 1.13
CA ASN A 11 4.90 -17.77 0.10
C ASN A 11 3.71 -17.09 -0.61
N ALA A 12 3.33 -17.61 -1.77
CA ALA A 12 2.23 -17.08 -2.59
C ALA A 12 0.82 -17.39 -2.03
N ASP A 13 0.69 -17.98 -0.85
CA ASP A 13 -0.61 -18.46 -0.34
C ASP A 13 -1.62 -17.32 -0.12
N TRP A 14 -1.15 -16.13 0.27
CA TRP A 14 -2.01 -14.96 0.41
C TRP A 14 -2.67 -14.54 -0.93
N LEU A 15 -1.97 -14.70 -2.06
CA LEU A 15 -2.53 -14.43 -3.40
C LEU A 15 -3.67 -15.40 -3.71
N LYS A 16 -3.48 -16.70 -3.43
CA LYS A 16 -4.51 -17.72 -3.64
C LYS A 16 -5.72 -17.51 -2.75
N VAL A 17 -5.50 -17.02 -1.52
CA VAL A 17 -6.61 -16.63 -0.64
C VAL A 17 -7.37 -15.45 -1.23
N LEU A 18 -6.69 -14.40 -1.72
CA LEU A 18 -7.35 -13.26 -2.36
C LEU A 18 -8.09 -13.63 -3.65
N ALA A 19 -7.59 -14.60 -4.41
CA ALA A 19 -8.24 -15.13 -5.61
C ALA A 19 -9.38 -16.11 -5.32
N SER A 20 -9.63 -16.46 -4.05
CA SER A 20 -10.66 -17.45 -3.69
C SER A 20 -12.07 -16.97 -4.11
N PRO A 21 -12.89 -17.83 -4.72
CA PRO A 21 -14.24 -17.47 -5.12
C PRO A 21 -15.08 -16.95 -3.96
N GLY A 22 -15.72 -15.81 -4.15
CA GLY A 22 -16.61 -15.19 -3.17
C GLY A 22 -15.90 -14.36 -2.10
N LEU A 23 -14.57 -14.31 -2.07
CA LEU A 23 -13.83 -13.41 -1.18
C LEU A 23 -14.08 -11.95 -1.58
N LYS A 24 -14.45 -11.13 -0.63
CA LYS A 24 -14.70 -9.69 -0.81
C LYS A 24 -13.43 -8.92 -0.49
N PHE A 25 -12.68 -8.56 -1.53
CA PHE A 25 -11.48 -7.74 -1.41
C PHE A 25 -11.83 -6.26 -1.51
N GLY A 26 -11.36 -5.45 -0.55
CA GLY A 26 -11.55 -4.00 -0.51
C GLY A 26 -10.25 -3.24 -0.79
N ARG A 27 -10.34 -2.20 -1.61
CA ARG A 27 -9.26 -1.26 -1.91
C ARG A 27 -9.82 0.12 -2.23
N THR A 28 -8.96 1.13 -2.33
CA THR A 28 -9.36 2.45 -2.76
C THR A 28 -9.29 2.60 -4.29
N ASP A 29 -9.88 3.68 -4.81
CA ASP A 29 -9.93 3.95 -6.26
C ASP A 29 -8.55 4.37 -6.79
N PRO A 30 -7.94 3.63 -7.73
CA PRO A 30 -6.62 3.96 -8.27
C PRO A 30 -6.60 5.25 -9.11
N LEU A 31 -7.75 5.76 -9.53
CA LEU A 31 -7.82 7.05 -10.25
C LEU A 31 -7.52 8.22 -9.31
N ASN A 32 -8.00 8.15 -8.06
CA ASN A 32 -8.03 9.26 -7.13
C ASN A 32 -7.16 9.06 -5.88
N ASP A 33 -6.70 7.84 -5.62
CA ASP A 33 -6.01 7.50 -4.37
C ASP A 33 -4.72 6.71 -4.63
N PRO A 34 -3.55 7.21 -4.16
CA PRO A 34 -2.29 6.50 -4.24
C PRO A 34 -2.30 5.09 -3.61
N LYS A 35 -3.05 4.86 -2.53
CA LYS A 35 -3.19 3.54 -1.91
C LYS A 35 -3.80 2.53 -2.90
N GLY A 36 -4.85 2.95 -3.64
CA GLY A 36 -5.45 2.13 -4.70
C GLY A 36 -4.49 1.84 -5.85
N GLN A 37 -3.58 2.77 -6.16
CA GLN A 37 -2.52 2.54 -7.14
C GLN A 37 -1.48 1.54 -6.61
N ASN A 38 -1.03 1.73 -5.38
CA ASN A 38 0.03 0.94 -4.78
C ASN A 38 -0.33 -0.53 -4.66
N ILE A 39 -1.58 -0.88 -4.30
CA ILE A 39 -1.98 -2.30 -4.25
C ILE A 39 -1.99 -2.95 -5.64
N ILE A 40 -2.33 -2.22 -6.69
CA ILE A 40 -2.26 -2.75 -8.06
C ILE A 40 -0.80 -3.02 -8.44
N PHE A 41 0.11 -2.08 -8.19
CA PHE A 41 1.55 -2.29 -8.40
C PHE A 41 2.07 -3.48 -7.59
N THR A 42 1.69 -3.59 -6.32
CA THR A 42 2.06 -4.72 -5.46
C THR A 42 1.61 -6.05 -6.06
N LEU A 43 0.39 -6.15 -6.58
CA LEU A 43 -0.11 -7.38 -7.20
C LEU A 43 0.61 -7.70 -8.51
N LEU A 44 0.90 -6.71 -9.36
CA LEU A 44 1.69 -6.89 -10.57
C LEU A 44 3.13 -7.34 -10.28
N LEU A 45 3.75 -6.77 -9.25
CA LEU A 45 5.06 -7.20 -8.78
C LEU A 45 5.02 -8.61 -8.17
N ALA A 46 3.95 -8.95 -7.44
CA ALA A 46 3.77 -10.26 -6.87
C ALA A 46 3.62 -11.37 -7.92
N GLU A 47 2.94 -11.11 -9.04
CA GLU A 47 2.92 -12.02 -10.19
C GLU A 47 4.34 -12.41 -10.64
N LYS A 48 5.20 -11.41 -10.76
CA LYS A 48 6.60 -11.60 -11.17
C LYS A 48 7.42 -12.31 -10.08
N TYR A 49 7.27 -11.88 -8.82
CA TYR A 49 8.04 -12.39 -7.70
C TYR A 49 7.72 -13.86 -7.40
N TYR A 50 6.45 -14.21 -7.35
CA TYR A 50 5.99 -15.56 -7.06
C TYR A 50 5.82 -16.44 -8.30
N ARG A 51 6.00 -15.87 -9.50
CA ARG A 51 5.83 -16.58 -10.78
C ARG A 51 4.42 -17.14 -10.98
N GLU A 52 3.42 -16.34 -10.60
CA GLU A 52 2.00 -16.69 -10.72
C GLU A 52 1.31 -15.75 -11.75
N PRO A 53 1.54 -15.97 -13.07
CA PRO A 53 1.05 -15.08 -14.11
C PRO A 53 -0.48 -15.04 -14.15
N GLY A 54 -1.04 -13.83 -14.26
CA GLY A 54 -2.48 -13.60 -14.35
C GLY A 54 -3.20 -13.48 -13.01
N ILE A 55 -2.54 -13.78 -11.88
CA ILE A 55 -3.16 -13.73 -10.56
C ILE A 55 -3.66 -12.35 -10.17
N SER A 56 -2.98 -11.27 -10.60
CA SER A 56 -3.45 -9.90 -10.34
C SER A 56 -4.77 -9.62 -11.03
N SER A 57 -4.93 -10.09 -12.28
CA SER A 57 -6.19 -9.95 -13.02
C SER A 57 -7.31 -10.76 -12.41
N GLU A 58 -7.02 -11.96 -11.91
CA GLU A 58 -7.97 -12.81 -11.20
C GLU A 58 -8.47 -12.14 -9.92
N ILE A 59 -7.56 -11.60 -9.11
CA ILE A 59 -7.89 -10.91 -7.86
C ILE A 59 -8.66 -9.62 -8.11
N LEU A 60 -8.20 -8.80 -9.07
CA LEU A 60 -8.73 -7.45 -9.28
C LEU A 60 -10.00 -7.43 -10.14
N GLY A 61 -10.16 -8.40 -11.07
CA GLY A 61 -11.20 -8.35 -12.10
C GLY A 61 -11.06 -7.16 -13.06
N GLY A 62 -10.23 -6.20 -12.74
CA GLY A 62 -9.92 -4.97 -13.47
C GLY A 62 -9.39 -3.88 -12.57
N TYR A 63 -8.59 -2.96 -13.12
CA TYR A 63 -7.95 -1.91 -12.30
C TYR A 63 -8.94 -0.93 -11.67
N GLN A 64 -10.05 -0.64 -12.35
CA GLN A 64 -11.13 0.25 -11.89
C GLN A 64 -12.41 -0.53 -11.55
N ASN A 65 -12.28 -1.66 -10.85
CA ASN A 65 -13.41 -2.52 -10.47
C ASN A 65 -14.24 -1.89 -9.34
N PRO A 66 -15.48 -1.43 -9.59
CA PRO A 66 -16.30 -0.74 -8.60
C PRO A 66 -16.74 -1.66 -7.44
N ALA A 67 -16.77 -2.97 -7.63
CA ALA A 67 -17.14 -3.92 -6.57
C ALA A 67 -16.09 -4.00 -5.46
N GLN A 68 -14.85 -3.58 -5.73
CA GLN A 68 -13.75 -3.59 -4.78
C GLN A 68 -13.39 -2.19 -4.27
N THR A 69 -13.94 -1.13 -4.91
CA THR A 69 -13.51 0.25 -4.67
C THR A 69 -14.33 0.90 -3.58
N HIS A 70 -13.67 1.39 -2.54
CA HIS A 70 -14.27 2.06 -1.40
C HIS A 70 -13.54 3.37 -1.10
N LEU A 71 -14.21 4.29 -0.38
CA LEU A 71 -13.56 5.48 0.17
C LEU A 71 -12.55 5.07 1.24
N GLU A 72 -11.37 5.71 1.26
CA GLU A 72 -10.30 5.40 2.19
C GLU A 72 -10.78 5.40 3.66
N GLY A 73 -11.47 6.46 4.09
CA GLY A 73 -11.95 6.59 5.48
C GLY A 73 -12.99 5.55 5.91
N GLY A 74 -13.55 4.78 4.96
CA GLY A 74 -14.55 3.73 5.26
C GLY A 74 -14.03 2.30 5.13
N LEU A 75 -12.85 2.11 4.54
CA LEU A 75 -12.35 0.77 4.21
C LEU A 75 -12.05 -0.06 5.46
N LEU A 76 -11.41 0.54 6.46
CA LEU A 76 -11.10 -0.13 7.73
C LEU A 76 -12.36 -0.56 8.47
N ALA A 77 -13.35 0.31 8.58
CA ALA A 77 -14.63 -0.01 9.22
C ALA A 77 -15.38 -1.14 8.51
N ARG A 78 -15.26 -1.23 7.18
CA ARG A 78 -15.84 -2.34 6.41
C ARG A 78 -15.15 -3.67 6.68
N LEU A 79 -13.82 -3.64 6.86
CA LEU A 79 -13.06 -4.82 7.26
C LEU A 79 -13.44 -5.29 8.67
N GLU A 80 -13.51 -4.36 9.63
CA GLU A 80 -13.90 -4.64 11.03
C GLU A 80 -15.33 -5.18 11.14
N SER A 81 -16.25 -4.67 10.34
CA SER A 81 -17.65 -5.12 10.32
C SER A 81 -17.90 -6.39 9.48
N GLY A 82 -16.87 -6.93 8.80
CA GLY A 82 -17.01 -8.10 7.94
C GLY A 82 -17.73 -7.83 6.60
N GLN A 83 -17.87 -6.57 6.20
CA GLN A 83 -18.41 -6.22 4.88
C GLN A 83 -17.42 -6.53 3.76
N VAL A 84 -16.12 -6.50 4.05
CA VAL A 84 -15.04 -7.06 3.24
C VAL A 84 -14.25 -8.06 4.06
N ASP A 85 -13.70 -9.07 3.40
CA ASP A 85 -12.95 -10.16 4.04
C ASP A 85 -11.45 -9.86 4.13
N ALA A 86 -10.96 -9.05 3.20
CA ALA A 86 -9.58 -8.57 3.13
C ALA A 86 -9.55 -7.14 2.57
N ALA A 87 -8.58 -6.36 2.99
CA ALA A 87 -8.38 -5.00 2.51
C ALA A 87 -6.90 -4.70 2.26
N ALA A 88 -6.64 -3.85 1.26
CA ALA A 88 -5.33 -3.24 1.05
C ALA A 88 -5.13 -2.10 2.06
N GLY A 89 -3.95 -2.04 2.68
CA GLY A 89 -3.61 -1.01 3.65
C GLY A 89 -2.11 -0.81 3.78
N TYR A 90 -1.70 0.25 4.47
CA TYR A 90 -0.32 0.45 4.89
C TYR A 90 -0.06 -0.23 6.23
N GLU A 91 1.17 -0.70 6.43
CA GLU A 91 1.56 -1.37 7.68
C GLU A 91 1.32 -0.50 8.92
N SER A 92 1.58 0.81 8.82
CA SER A 92 1.32 1.77 9.88
C SER A 92 -0.15 1.84 10.31
N GLU A 93 -1.09 1.69 9.38
CA GLU A 93 -2.53 1.68 9.68
C GLU A 93 -2.94 0.42 10.45
N VAL A 94 -2.50 -0.75 9.96
CA VAL A 94 -2.89 -2.03 10.56
C VAL A 94 -2.23 -2.26 11.91
N ILE A 95 -1.00 -1.79 12.12
CA ILE A 95 -0.33 -1.81 13.43
C ILE A 95 -1.08 -0.91 14.41
N SER A 96 -1.41 0.32 14.02
CA SER A 96 -2.16 1.25 14.88
C SER A 96 -3.56 0.76 15.22
N ALA A 97 -4.20 0.03 14.33
CA ALA A 97 -5.53 -0.57 14.53
C ALA A 97 -5.48 -1.97 15.18
N HIS A 98 -4.30 -2.49 15.49
CA HIS A 98 -4.10 -3.84 16.04
C HIS A 98 -4.75 -4.95 15.20
N LEU A 99 -4.73 -4.80 13.87
CA LEU A 99 -5.31 -5.77 12.95
C LEU A 99 -4.29 -6.80 12.48
N PRO A 100 -4.71 -8.03 12.18
CA PRO A 100 -3.86 -9.01 11.53
C PRO A 100 -3.54 -8.58 10.10
N TYR A 101 -2.29 -8.76 9.68
CA TYR A 101 -1.84 -8.41 8.33
C TYR A 101 -0.79 -9.39 7.80
N VAL A 102 -0.59 -9.36 6.51
CA VAL A 102 0.49 -10.05 5.80
C VAL A 102 1.54 -9.01 5.44
N ALA A 103 2.72 -9.12 6.06
CA ALA A 103 3.88 -8.32 5.66
C ALA A 103 4.45 -8.86 4.35
N LEU A 104 4.69 -7.96 3.40
CA LEU A 104 5.17 -8.31 2.07
C LEU A 104 6.67 -8.07 1.95
N PRO A 105 7.41 -8.86 1.13
CA PRO A 105 8.83 -8.64 0.91
C PRO A 105 9.10 -7.32 0.19
N ASP A 106 10.33 -6.81 0.34
CA ASP A 106 10.77 -5.51 -0.18
C ASP A 106 10.61 -5.37 -1.70
N GLU A 107 10.72 -6.48 -2.41
CA GLU A 107 10.56 -6.52 -3.87
C GLU A 107 9.16 -6.12 -4.35
N ILE A 108 8.16 -6.24 -3.48
CA ILE A 108 6.76 -6.02 -3.87
C ILE A 108 6.00 -5.03 -3.00
N ASN A 109 6.53 -4.66 -1.80
CA ASN A 109 5.84 -3.80 -0.83
C ASN A 109 6.02 -2.29 -1.09
N LEU A 110 6.87 -1.92 -2.05
CA LEU A 110 7.21 -0.54 -2.43
C LEU A 110 7.94 0.27 -1.35
N SER A 111 8.35 -0.29 -0.22
CA SER A 111 8.95 0.46 0.88
C SER A 111 10.46 0.70 0.71
N ASN A 112 11.15 -0.13 -0.05
CA ASN A 112 12.61 -0.08 -0.18
C ASN A 112 13.06 0.59 -1.49
N PRO A 113 13.60 1.83 -1.46
CA PRO A 113 14.04 2.53 -2.68
C PRO A 113 15.14 1.80 -3.47
N VAL A 114 15.91 0.91 -2.82
CA VAL A 114 16.94 0.11 -3.50
C VAL A 114 16.32 -0.85 -4.51
N MET A 115 15.08 -1.29 -4.29
CA MET A 115 14.36 -2.18 -5.19
C MET A 115 13.79 -1.48 -6.42
N ALA A 116 13.81 -0.13 -6.49
CA ALA A 116 13.16 0.64 -7.56
C ALA A 116 13.53 0.14 -8.96
N LYS A 117 14.81 0.18 -9.33
CA LYS A 117 15.27 -0.18 -10.68
C LYS A 117 15.03 -1.64 -11.05
N GLN A 118 15.25 -2.55 -10.11
CA GLN A 118 15.21 -3.98 -10.39
C GLN A 118 13.77 -4.53 -10.37
N TRP A 119 12.91 -3.94 -9.57
CA TRP A 119 11.54 -4.41 -9.33
C TRP A 119 10.49 -3.38 -9.70
N TYR A 120 10.41 -2.23 -9.01
CA TYR A 120 9.27 -1.31 -9.13
C TYR A 120 9.14 -0.73 -10.54
N ASP A 121 10.23 -0.29 -11.16
CA ASP A 121 10.22 0.27 -12.52
C ASP A 121 9.83 -0.75 -13.61
N THR A 122 9.66 -2.02 -13.26
CA THR A 122 9.32 -3.08 -14.22
C THR A 122 7.83 -3.26 -14.45
N VAL A 123 6.98 -2.55 -13.70
CA VAL A 123 5.53 -2.64 -13.83
C VAL A 123 4.91 -1.26 -14.03
N SER A 124 3.79 -1.24 -14.72
CA SER A 124 2.93 -0.07 -14.91
C SER A 124 1.52 -0.53 -15.22
N PHE A 125 0.54 0.33 -15.06
CA PHE A 125 -0.82 0.09 -15.53
C PHE A 125 -1.48 1.39 -15.93
N SER A 126 -2.60 1.29 -16.67
CA SER A 126 -3.37 2.45 -17.12
C SER A 126 -4.72 2.51 -16.42
N VAL A 127 -5.17 3.72 -16.15
CA VAL A 127 -6.53 4.06 -15.74
C VAL A 127 -7.14 5.03 -16.73
N LYS A 128 -8.47 5.05 -16.82
CA LYS A 128 -9.21 6.05 -17.60
C LYS A 128 -9.87 7.05 -16.67
N ASP A 129 -9.71 8.32 -16.93
CA ASP A 129 -10.41 9.38 -16.22
C ASP A 129 -11.90 9.49 -16.66
N SER A 130 -12.64 10.44 -16.09
CA SER A 130 -14.06 10.66 -16.39
C SER A 130 -14.33 11.09 -17.84
N GLU A 131 -13.30 11.59 -18.53
CA GLU A 131 -13.36 11.99 -19.95
C GLU A 131 -12.94 10.83 -20.88
N GLY A 132 -12.57 9.66 -20.32
CA GLY A 132 -12.08 8.51 -21.06
C GLY A 132 -10.61 8.60 -21.48
N LYS A 133 -9.89 9.63 -21.04
CA LYS A 133 -8.46 9.78 -21.32
C LYS A 133 -7.65 8.80 -20.49
N GLU A 134 -6.75 8.11 -21.19
CA GLU A 134 -5.87 7.14 -20.56
C GLU A 134 -4.69 7.82 -19.88
N LYS A 135 -4.40 7.41 -18.65
CA LYS A 135 -3.25 7.83 -17.87
C LYS A 135 -2.44 6.59 -17.46
N VAL A 136 -1.21 6.50 -17.91
CA VAL A 136 -0.26 5.47 -17.48
C VAL A 136 0.32 5.86 -16.12
N LEU A 137 0.30 4.94 -15.19
CA LEU A 137 0.82 5.09 -13.83
C LEU A 137 2.04 4.20 -13.64
N HIS A 138 3.03 4.74 -12.93
CA HIS A 138 4.26 4.05 -12.56
C HIS A 138 4.42 4.09 -11.04
N PRO A 139 4.91 3.01 -10.41
CA PRO A 139 5.13 2.98 -8.98
C PRO A 139 6.23 3.95 -8.56
N GLN A 140 6.10 4.47 -7.35
CA GLN A 140 7.15 5.22 -6.68
C GLN A 140 7.44 4.57 -5.34
N PRO A 141 8.69 4.55 -4.88
CA PRO A 141 8.99 4.09 -3.53
C PRO A 141 8.21 4.91 -2.50
N LEU A 142 7.65 4.22 -1.50
CA LEU A 142 6.92 4.82 -0.39
C LEU A 142 7.90 5.45 0.60
N VAL A 143 8.38 6.64 0.29
CA VAL A 143 9.36 7.39 1.08
C VAL A 143 8.73 8.68 1.57
N TYR A 144 8.89 8.95 2.85
CA TYR A 144 8.44 10.20 3.47
C TYR A 144 9.56 11.24 3.45
N TYR A 145 9.20 12.47 3.12
CA TYR A 145 10.11 13.60 3.11
C TYR A 145 9.62 14.67 4.07
N ALA A 146 10.55 15.32 4.77
CA ALA A 146 10.26 16.49 5.59
C ALA A 146 11.08 17.67 5.12
N ALA A 147 10.48 18.87 5.10
CA ALA A 147 11.16 20.11 4.74
C ALA A 147 10.72 21.26 5.64
N VAL A 148 11.65 22.16 5.93
CA VAL A 148 11.35 23.40 6.66
C VAL A 148 10.87 24.46 5.68
N LEU A 149 9.72 25.06 5.93
CA LEU A 149 9.21 26.16 5.12
C LEU A 149 10.02 27.43 5.37
N LYS A 150 10.42 28.14 4.31
CA LYS A 150 11.19 29.40 4.39
C LYS A 150 10.45 30.50 5.16
N ASN A 151 9.12 30.51 5.08
CA ASN A 151 8.21 31.49 5.69
C ASN A 151 7.50 30.94 6.94
N ALA A 152 8.11 29.97 7.64
CA ALA A 152 7.52 29.42 8.86
C ALA A 152 7.29 30.54 9.90
N PRO A 153 6.11 30.60 10.55
CA PRO A 153 5.76 31.70 11.47
C PRO A 153 6.73 31.88 12.66
N HIS A 154 7.33 30.79 13.11
CA HIS A 154 8.30 30.78 14.22
C HIS A 154 9.77 30.65 13.74
N GLY A 155 10.02 30.98 12.47
CA GLY A 155 11.34 30.89 11.85
C GLY A 155 11.76 29.46 11.51
N THR A 156 12.86 29.36 10.77
CA THR A 156 13.36 28.06 10.27
C THR A 156 13.98 27.20 11.37
N THR A 157 14.40 27.80 12.50
CA THR A 157 15.05 27.08 13.62
C THR A 157 14.12 26.06 14.26
N ALA A 158 12.88 26.43 14.55
CA ALA A 158 11.90 25.52 15.16
C ALA A 158 11.60 24.30 14.25
N GLY A 159 11.39 24.56 12.94
CA GLY A 159 11.19 23.50 11.96
C GLY A 159 12.40 22.57 11.85
N LYS A 160 13.62 23.14 11.85
CA LYS A 160 14.85 22.34 11.83
C LYS A 160 14.98 21.47 13.08
N THR A 161 14.75 22.03 14.27
CA THR A 161 14.77 21.27 15.54
C THR A 161 13.79 20.10 15.52
N PHE A 162 12.59 20.30 14.96
CA PHE A 162 11.59 19.23 14.83
C PHE A 162 12.06 18.13 13.87
N ILE A 163 12.63 18.49 12.73
CA ILE A 163 13.20 17.51 11.78
C ILE A 163 14.37 16.75 12.43
N ASP A 164 15.27 17.45 13.12
CA ASP A 164 16.38 16.81 13.82
C ASP A 164 15.88 15.84 14.91
N PHE A 165 14.78 16.17 15.60
CA PHE A 165 14.11 15.24 16.52
C PHE A 165 13.57 14.02 15.81
N MET A 166 12.83 14.20 14.69
CA MET A 166 12.27 13.09 13.90
C MET A 166 13.35 12.13 13.40
N LEU A 167 14.49 12.68 12.93
CA LEU A 167 15.63 11.91 12.43
C LEU A 167 16.49 11.32 13.56
N GLY A 168 16.35 11.80 14.78
CA GLY A 168 17.07 11.31 15.96
C GLY A 168 16.55 9.96 16.46
N LYS A 169 17.31 9.32 17.36
CA LYS A 169 16.98 7.98 17.90
C LYS A 169 15.55 7.88 18.44
N THR A 170 15.08 8.89 19.16
CA THR A 170 13.72 8.90 19.75
C THR A 170 12.66 8.97 18.68
N GLY A 171 12.79 9.88 17.72
CA GLY A 171 11.85 10.01 16.59
C GLY A 171 11.77 8.74 15.76
N GLN A 172 12.94 8.18 15.42
CA GLN A 172 13.00 6.92 14.66
C GLN A 172 12.39 5.73 15.43
N ALA A 173 12.58 5.66 16.74
CA ALA A 173 11.95 4.63 17.57
C ALA A 173 10.41 4.77 17.56
N LEU A 174 9.88 6.00 17.63
CA LEU A 174 8.44 6.26 17.53
C LEU A 174 7.88 5.88 16.16
N PHE A 175 8.59 6.23 15.07
CA PHE A 175 8.18 5.80 13.72
C PHE A 175 8.10 4.28 13.62
N LYS A 176 9.15 3.58 14.02
CA LYS A 176 9.20 2.11 14.00
C LYS A 176 8.09 1.49 14.85
N GLN A 177 7.82 2.02 16.04
CA GLN A 177 6.75 1.53 16.92
C GLN A 177 5.37 1.64 16.27
N ASN A 178 5.19 2.58 15.36
CA ASN A 178 3.93 2.82 14.64
C ASN A 178 3.95 2.29 13.19
N GLY A 179 4.86 1.37 12.86
CA GLY A 179 4.89 0.71 11.56
C GLY A 179 5.45 1.55 10.41
N TYR A 180 6.19 2.59 10.72
CA TYR A 180 6.98 3.34 9.74
C TYR A 180 8.43 2.85 9.83
N ALA A 181 8.80 1.90 9.02
CA ALA A 181 10.14 1.32 8.99
C ALA A 181 11.08 2.09 8.07
#